data_ad753242c9dab452529a8f2556da2091
#
_entry.id   ad753242c9dab452529a8f2556da2091
#
_cell.length_a   1.000
_cell.length_b   1.000
_cell.length_c   1.000
_cell.angle_alpha   90.00
_cell.angle_beta   90.00
_cell.angle_gamma   90.00
#
_symmetry.space_group_name_H-M   'P 1'
#
loop_
_entity.id
_entity.type
_entity.pdbx_description
1 polymer ?
#
loop_
_entity_poly.entity_id
_entity_poly.type
_entity_poly.pdbx_seq_one_letter_code
_entity_poly.pdbx_strand_id
1 'polypeptide(L)'
;MRHIMTPIKAYTGHIVLGDRYSYRHLARIYPEIYKKVVDAGSTPTVSDAPSMVEILLEDDMKSLKADKKPAGLNRFDSGGVRLIFPIREDKKVEFYVSKHARCPEVVGLTESISTTLKKAGLKHTTLYDHTPLSLPRSGFPNPPLTP
;
A
#
# COMPACT_ATOMS: atom_id res chain seq x y z
N MET A 1 24.01 -4.48 16.03
CA MET A 1 23.04 -3.86 15.56
C MET A 1 21.83 -4.36 15.99
N ARG A 2 21.08 -3.75 16.04
CA ARG A 2 19.96 -4.15 16.39
C ARG A 2 19.15 -4.15 15.31
N HIS A 3 18.49 -4.91 15.11
CA HIS A 3 17.63 -4.87 14.03
C HIS A 3 16.21 -4.83 14.52
N ILE A 4 15.37 -4.34 13.68
CA ILE A 4 13.98 -4.23 14.00
C ILE A 4 13.33 -5.55 13.69
N MET A 5 12.63 -6.07 14.65
CA MET A 5 11.93 -7.32 14.43
C MET A 5 10.68 -7.08 13.62
N THR A 6 10.52 -7.88 12.56
CA THR A 6 9.29 -7.86 11.78
C THR A 6 8.21 -8.60 12.56
N PRO A 7 7.04 -8.02 12.72
CA PRO A 7 5.96 -8.71 13.42
C PRO A 7 5.48 -9.91 12.63
N ILE A 8 4.87 -10.86 13.32
CA ILE A 8 4.33 -12.04 12.68
C ILE A 8 3.01 -11.73 11.99
N LYS A 9 2.22 -10.87 12.58
CA LYS A 9 0.91 -10.48 12.06
C LYS A 9 0.74 -8.99 12.15
N ALA A 10 -0.05 -8.43 11.24
CA ALA A 10 -0.33 -7.01 11.25
C ALA A 10 -1.65 -6.74 10.54
N TYR A 11 -2.27 -5.62 10.87
CA TYR A 11 -3.42 -5.10 10.11
C TYR A 11 -2.94 -4.38 8.87
N THR A 12 -1.85 -3.62 8.99
CA THR A 12 -1.35 -2.81 7.90
C THR A 12 0.16 -2.94 7.78
N GLY A 13 0.64 -2.88 6.56
CA GLY A 13 2.07 -2.81 6.28
C GLY A 13 2.33 -1.63 5.39
N HIS A 14 3.10 -0.67 5.88
CA HIS A 14 3.34 0.60 5.22
C HIS A 14 4.72 0.65 4.59
N ILE A 15 4.78 1.28 3.44
CA ILE A 15 6.05 1.55 2.78
C ILE A 15 6.11 3.04 2.51
N VAL A 16 7.16 3.68 3.01
CA VAL A 16 7.38 5.11 2.87
C VAL A 16 8.67 5.32 2.10
N LEU A 17 8.56 5.94 0.93
CA LEU A 17 9.74 6.17 0.10
C LEU A 17 10.60 7.29 0.69
N GLY A 18 11.88 7.26 0.37
CA GLY A 18 12.78 8.32 0.80
C GLY A 18 12.39 9.68 0.23
N ASP A 19 12.97 10.72 0.80
CA ASP A 19 12.59 12.10 0.50
C ASP A 19 12.76 12.49 -0.95
N ARG A 20 13.70 11.86 -1.65
CA ARG A 20 14.01 12.24 -3.02
C ARG A 20 13.03 11.69 -4.04
N TYR A 21 12.11 10.83 -3.62
CA TYR A 21 11.24 10.16 -4.56
C TYR A 21 9.86 10.80 -4.59
N SER A 22 9.24 10.73 -5.78
CA SER A 22 7.87 11.17 -5.95
C SER A 22 7.09 10.02 -6.58
N TYR A 23 5.80 10.27 -6.84
CA TYR A 23 4.94 9.20 -7.35
C TYR A 23 5.43 8.62 -8.67
N ARG A 24 5.98 9.44 -9.55
CA ARG A 24 6.40 8.94 -10.86
C ARG A 24 7.50 7.89 -10.74
N HIS A 25 8.24 7.88 -9.65
CA HIS A 25 9.31 6.89 -9.46
C HIS A 25 8.75 5.49 -9.25
N LEU A 26 7.48 5.38 -8.86
CA LEU A 26 6.85 4.08 -8.72
C LEU A 26 6.34 3.52 -10.03
N ALA A 27 6.20 4.34 -11.06
CA ALA A 27 5.50 3.92 -12.28
C ALA A 27 6.08 2.65 -12.87
N ARG A 28 7.41 2.55 -12.91
CA ARG A 28 8.04 1.42 -13.57
C ARG A 28 7.76 0.09 -12.89
N ILE A 29 7.66 0.09 -11.57
CA ILE A 29 7.47 -1.15 -10.83
C ILE A 29 6.06 -1.34 -10.31
N TYR A 30 5.20 -0.36 -10.51
CA TYR A 30 3.85 -0.43 -9.97
C TYR A 30 3.06 -1.63 -10.50
N PRO A 31 3.15 -1.99 -11.77
CA PRO A 31 2.42 -3.19 -12.22
C PRO A 31 2.80 -4.44 -11.44
N GLU A 32 4.05 -4.57 -11.04
CA GLU A 32 4.47 -5.72 -10.25
C GLU A 32 3.90 -5.66 -8.84
N ILE A 33 3.91 -4.45 -8.23
CA ILE A 33 3.29 -4.27 -6.92
C ILE A 33 1.80 -4.58 -6.98
N TYR A 34 1.15 -4.05 -8.00
CA TYR A 34 -0.28 -4.23 -8.19
C TYR A 34 -0.62 -5.72 -8.30
N LYS A 35 0.15 -6.45 -9.09
CA LYS A 35 -0.08 -7.88 -9.26
C LYS A 35 0.07 -8.62 -7.94
N LYS A 36 1.06 -8.25 -7.14
CA LYS A 36 1.24 -8.88 -5.83
C LYS A 36 0.02 -8.68 -4.94
N VAL A 37 -0.55 -7.49 -4.96
CA VAL A 37 -1.73 -7.21 -4.16
C VAL A 37 -2.93 -7.98 -4.68
N VAL A 38 -3.12 -8.02 -5.99
CA VAL A 38 -4.22 -8.76 -6.58
C VAL A 38 -4.10 -10.25 -6.27
N ASP A 39 -2.89 -10.79 -6.42
CA ASP A 39 -2.67 -12.21 -6.15
C ASP A 39 -2.87 -12.55 -4.69
N ALA A 40 -2.72 -11.57 -3.80
CA ALA A 40 -2.93 -11.80 -2.38
C ALA A 40 -4.41 -11.73 -1.98
N GLY A 41 -5.30 -11.58 -2.95
CA GLY A 41 -6.73 -11.64 -2.67
C GLY A 41 -7.51 -10.37 -2.87
N SER A 42 -6.88 -9.33 -3.44
CA SER A 42 -7.57 -8.06 -3.66
C SER A 42 -8.22 -8.03 -5.03
N THR A 43 -8.99 -9.05 -5.33
CA THR A 43 -9.65 -9.12 -6.64
C THR A 43 -11.10 -8.73 -6.51
N PRO A 44 -11.66 -8.06 -7.53
CA PRO A 44 -13.09 -7.81 -7.57
C PRO A 44 -13.85 -9.14 -7.63
N THR A 45 -15.05 -9.13 -7.08
CA THR A 45 -15.85 -10.34 -7.03
C THR A 45 -16.80 -10.47 -8.21
N VAL A 46 -16.61 -9.68 -9.25
CA VAL A 46 -17.49 -9.71 -10.39
C VAL A 46 -16.91 -10.59 -11.49
N SER A 47 -17.78 -11.00 -12.40
CA SER A 47 -17.38 -11.96 -13.41
C SER A 47 -16.36 -11.40 -14.39
N ASP A 48 -16.26 -10.09 -14.53
CA ASP A 48 -15.30 -9.46 -15.42
C ASP A 48 -14.10 -8.91 -14.68
N ALA A 49 -13.75 -9.53 -13.56
CA ALA A 49 -12.67 -9.07 -12.69
C ALA A 49 -11.35 -8.79 -13.42
N PRO A 50 -10.89 -9.62 -14.34
CA PRO A 50 -9.62 -9.31 -15.00
C PRO A 50 -9.63 -7.99 -15.76
N SER A 51 -10.74 -7.69 -16.45
CA SER A 51 -10.84 -6.42 -17.15
C SER A 51 -10.88 -5.26 -16.19
N MET A 52 -11.58 -5.42 -15.07
CA MET A 52 -11.66 -4.37 -14.06
C MET A 52 -10.27 -4.07 -13.49
N VAL A 53 -9.50 -5.11 -13.19
CA VAL A 53 -8.16 -4.95 -12.66
C VAL A 53 -7.29 -4.17 -13.64
N GLU A 54 -7.39 -4.51 -14.93
CA GLU A 54 -6.59 -3.83 -15.95
C GLU A 54 -6.95 -2.36 -16.06
N ILE A 55 -8.24 -2.05 -16.00
CA ILE A 55 -8.70 -0.66 -16.08
C ILE A 55 -8.19 0.14 -14.90
N LEU A 56 -8.29 -0.42 -13.70
CA LEU A 56 -7.83 0.26 -12.50
C LEU A 56 -6.32 0.48 -12.54
N LEU A 57 -5.59 -0.51 -13.01
CA LEU A 57 -4.14 -0.36 -13.12
C LEU A 57 -3.77 0.72 -14.13
N GLU A 58 -4.47 0.76 -15.26
CA GLU A 58 -4.21 1.80 -16.26
C GLU A 58 -4.43 3.19 -15.69
N ASP A 59 -5.52 3.35 -14.94
CA ASP A 59 -5.80 4.66 -14.34
C ASP A 59 -4.71 5.04 -13.37
N ASP A 60 -4.28 4.10 -12.55
CA ASP A 60 -3.21 4.39 -11.58
C ASP A 60 -1.90 4.70 -12.30
N MET A 61 -1.60 4.00 -13.39
CA MET A 61 -0.38 4.28 -14.13
C MET A 61 -0.39 5.68 -14.71
N LYS A 62 -1.54 6.15 -15.17
CA LYS A 62 -1.66 7.53 -15.66
C LYS A 62 -1.38 8.51 -14.55
N SER A 63 -1.90 8.25 -13.35
CA SER A 63 -1.65 9.13 -12.21
C SER A 63 -0.17 9.17 -11.88
N LEU A 64 0.46 8.01 -11.80
CA LEU A 64 1.88 7.94 -11.44
C LEU A 64 2.75 8.64 -12.48
N LYS A 65 2.46 8.44 -13.75
CA LYS A 65 3.25 9.09 -14.80
C LYS A 65 3.08 10.60 -14.78
N ALA A 66 1.95 11.07 -14.29
CA ALA A 66 1.70 12.49 -14.09
C ALA A 66 2.21 12.98 -12.74
N ASP A 67 2.91 12.12 -12.01
CA ASP A 67 3.45 12.43 -10.69
C ASP A 67 2.35 12.77 -9.70
N LYS A 68 1.26 12.03 -9.77
CA LYS A 68 0.12 12.23 -8.89
C LYS A 68 -0.20 10.95 -8.11
N LYS A 69 -0.86 11.13 -6.99
CA LYS A 69 -1.25 10.03 -6.13
C LYS A 69 -2.27 9.15 -6.84
N PRO A 70 -2.02 7.84 -6.95
CA PRO A 70 -2.99 6.95 -7.57
C PRO A 70 -4.10 6.58 -6.59
N ALA A 71 -5.15 5.98 -7.11
CA ALA A 71 -6.29 5.57 -6.29
C ALA A 71 -6.01 4.33 -5.46
N GLY A 72 -5.17 3.43 -5.98
CA GLY A 72 -4.91 2.18 -5.29
C GLY A 72 -6.02 1.15 -5.50
N LEU A 73 -6.02 0.16 -4.65
CA LEU A 73 -7.03 -0.92 -4.69
C LEU A 73 -7.78 -0.89 -3.36
N ASN A 74 -8.85 -0.12 -3.31
CA ASN A 74 -9.56 0.11 -2.07
C ASN A 74 -11.06 -0.04 -2.22
N ARG A 75 -11.50 -0.85 -3.17
CA ARG A 75 -12.91 -0.90 -3.51
C ARG A 75 -13.60 -2.20 -3.21
N PHE A 76 -12.89 -3.15 -2.66
CA PHE A 76 -13.42 -4.49 -2.56
C PHE A 76 -13.97 -4.76 -1.19
N ASP A 77 -15.01 -5.57 -1.18
CA ASP A 77 -15.64 -5.95 0.07
C ASP A 77 -14.85 -7.01 0.75
N SER A 78 -15.27 -7.36 1.80
CA SER A 78 -14.94 -8.48 2.64
C SER A 78 -13.62 -9.17 2.36
N GLY A 79 -12.74 -9.10 3.29
CA GLY A 79 -11.58 -9.96 3.35
C GLY A 79 -10.46 -9.71 2.38
N GLY A 80 -10.68 -8.87 1.40
CA GLY A 80 -9.65 -8.61 0.41
C GLY A 80 -8.54 -7.73 0.97
N VAL A 81 -7.37 -7.87 0.37
CA VAL A 81 -6.26 -6.99 0.69
C VAL A 81 -6.47 -5.67 -0.04
N ARG A 82 -6.26 -4.57 0.65
CA ARG A 82 -6.37 -3.24 0.07
C ARG A 82 -5.01 -2.63 -0.10
N LEU A 83 -4.88 -1.82 -1.14
CA LEU A 83 -3.67 -1.03 -1.38
C LEU A 83 -4.10 0.42 -1.33
N ILE A 84 -3.57 1.16 -0.37
CA ILE A 84 -4.04 2.51 -0.09
C ILE A 84 -2.88 3.49 -0.13
N PHE A 85 -3.11 4.63 -0.78
CA PHE A 85 -2.17 5.73 -0.82
C PHE A 85 -2.73 6.86 0.03
N PRO A 86 -2.24 7.03 1.26
CA PRO A 86 -2.75 8.13 2.09
C PRO A 86 -2.20 9.46 1.61
N ILE A 87 -2.90 10.53 1.97
CA ILE A 87 -2.44 11.88 1.69
C ILE A 87 -1.47 12.28 2.80
N ARG A 88 -0.31 12.79 2.41
CA ARG A 88 0.68 13.22 3.39
C ARG A 88 1.02 14.68 3.16
N GLU A 89 1.13 15.40 4.25
CA GLU A 89 1.49 16.81 4.19
C GLU A 89 2.98 17.03 3.97
N ASP A 90 3.80 16.05 4.33
CA ASP A 90 5.24 16.17 4.15
C ASP A 90 5.70 15.79 2.74
N LYS A 91 4.76 15.51 1.86
CA LYS A 91 5.01 15.22 0.45
C LYS A 91 5.80 13.96 0.18
N LYS A 92 6.00 13.14 1.18
CA LYS A 92 6.60 11.84 0.95
C LYS A 92 5.58 10.92 0.32
N VAL A 93 6.07 9.93 -0.42
CA VAL A 93 5.20 8.92 -1.02
C VAL A 93 5.06 7.77 -0.02
N GLU A 94 3.85 7.48 0.31
CA GLU A 94 3.56 6.35 1.18
C GLU A 94 2.44 5.53 0.58
N PHE A 95 2.52 4.22 0.75
CA PHE A 95 1.36 3.38 0.49
C PHE A 95 1.38 2.25 1.49
N TYR A 96 0.22 1.63 1.69
CA TYR A 96 0.17 0.50 2.59
C TYR A 96 -0.83 -0.52 2.09
N VAL A 97 -0.62 -1.75 2.52
CA VAL A 97 -1.58 -2.83 2.29
C VAL A 97 -2.23 -3.13 3.63
N SER A 98 -3.49 -3.54 3.58
CA SER A 98 -4.23 -3.79 4.80
C SER A 98 -5.29 -4.86 4.61
N LYS A 99 -5.65 -5.48 5.72
CA LYS A 99 -6.82 -6.34 5.81
C LYS A 99 -7.56 -5.95 7.07
N HIS A 100 -8.79 -6.42 7.19
CA HIS A 100 -9.59 -6.03 8.34
C HIS A 100 -9.27 -6.83 9.60
N ALA A 101 -8.32 -7.74 9.53
CA ALA A 101 -7.87 -8.51 10.71
C ALA A 101 -6.36 -8.65 10.65
N ARG A 102 -5.73 -8.71 11.81
CA ARG A 102 -4.31 -8.96 11.87
C ARG A 102 -4.01 -10.31 11.25
N CYS A 103 -3.07 -10.36 10.35
CA CYS A 103 -2.75 -11.61 9.70
C CYS A 103 -1.32 -11.61 9.16
N PRO A 104 -0.74 -12.81 8.98
CA PRO A 104 0.61 -12.90 8.44
C PRO A 104 0.69 -12.50 6.97
N GLU A 105 -0.42 -12.58 6.25
CA GLU A 105 -0.42 -12.23 4.82
C GLU A 105 -0.05 -10.78 4.60
N VAL A 106 -0.48 -9.88 5.48
CA VAL A 106 -0.12 -8.47 5.36
C VAL A 106 1.39 -8.31 5.51
N VAL A 107 1.97 -8.99 6.48
CA VAL A 107 3.42 -8.92 6.71
C VAL A 107 4.17 -9.48 5.51
N GLY A 108 3.77 -10.65 5.04
CA GLY A 108 4.45 -11.28 3.90
C GLY A 108 4.36 -10.45 2.63
N LEU A 109 3.18 -9.88 2.39
CA LEU A 109 3.00 -9.05 1.20
C LEU A 109 3.84 -7.79 1.28
N THR A 110 3.88 -7.15 2.45
CA THR A 110 4.69 -5.95 2.63
C THR A 110 6.16 -6.25 2.38
N GLU A 111 6.64 -7.37 2.92
CA GLU A 111 8.04 -7.76 2.72
C GLU A 111 8.32 -8.05 1.25
N SER A 112 7.39 -8.68 0.57
CA SER A 112 7.55 -8.98 -0.85
C SER A 112 7.63 -7.70 -1.68
N ILE A 113 6.76 -6.74 -1.37
CA ILE A 113 6.76 -5.46 -2.08
C ILE A 113 8.05 -4.72 -1.77
N SER A 114 8.50 -4.74 -0.51
CA SER A 114 9.75 -4.12 -0.13
C SER A 114 10.92 -4.66 -0.94
N THR A 115 10.94 -5.97 -1.15
CA THR A 115 11.99 -6.59 -1.95
C THR A 115 11.97 -6.07 -3.39
N THR A 116 10.79 -5.92 -3.96
CA THR A 116 10.66 -5.36 -5.30
C THR A 116 11.23 -3.95 -5.37
N LEU A 117 10.93 -3.13 -4.36
CA LEU A 117 11.45 -1.76 -4.31
C LEU A 117 12.95 -1.75 -4.18
N LYS A 118 13.50 -2.62 -3.34
CA LYS A 118 14.96 -2.70 -3.17
C LYS A 118 15.65 -3.06 -4.47
N LYS A 119 15.09 -4.02 -5.20
CA LYS A 119 15.67 -4.41 -6.48
C LYS A 119 15.61 -3.28 -7.49
N ALA A 120 14.63 -2.42 -7.38
CA ALA A 120 14.50 -1.27 -8.27
C ALA A 120 15.32 -0.08 -7.82
N GLY A 121 16.02 -0.19 -6.70
CA GLY A 121 16.88 0.90 -6.22
C GLY A 121 16.12 1.99 -5.49
N LEU A 122 14.90 1.74 -5.07
CA LEU A 122 14.09 2.74 -4.39
C LEU A 122 14.22 2.57 -2.87
N LYS A 123 14.91 3.49 -2.24
CA LYS A 123 15.08 3.46 -0.80
C LYS A 123 13.77 3.76 -0.10
N HIS A 124 13.49 3.02 0.94
CA HIS A 124 12.23 3.16 1.63
C HIS A 124 12.34 2.59 3.03
N THR A 125 11.30 2.85 3.82
CA THR A 125 11.15 2.33 5.18
C THR A 125 9.85 1.55 5.25
N THR A 126 9.82 0.48 6.02
CA THR A 126 8.60 -0.29 6.25
C THR A 126 8.17 -0.10 7.70
N LEU A 127 6.85 0.02 7.88
CA LEU A 127 6.24 0.17 9.21
C LEU A 127 5.00 -0.70 9.26
N TYR A 128 4.68 -1.19 10.45
CA TYR A 128 3.50 -2.05 10.61
C TYR A 128 2.53 -1.45 11.60
N ASP A 129 1.25 -1.59 11.32
CA ASP A 129 0.19 -1.12 12.21
C ASP A 129 0.37 0.34 12.60
N HIS A 130 0.77 1.12 11.61
CA HIS A 130 1.11 2.53 11.82
C HIS A 130 0.00 3.40 11.26
N THR A 131 -0.36 4.45 12.00
CA THR A 131 -1.33 5.40 11.51
C THR A 131 -0.60 6.42 10.65
N PRO A 132 -1.01 6.59 9.39
CA PRO A 132 -0.34 7.59 8.55
C PRO A 132 -0.44 8.98 9.17
N LEU A 133 0.66 9.70 9.12
CA LEU A 133 0.74 11.02 9.74
C LEU A 133 -0.28 11.99 9.17
N SER A 134 -0.62 11.82 7.92
CA SER A 134 -1.50 12.76 7.25
C SER A 134 -2.97 12.55 7.57
N LEU A 135 -3.32 11.46 8.26
CA LEU A 135 -4.73 11.23 8.55
C LEU A 135 -5.18 12.15 9.66
N PRO A 136 -6.29 12.84 9.48
CA PRO A 136 -6.81 13.69 10.54
C PRO A 136 -7.30 12.83 11.69
N ARG A 137 -6.81 13.16 12.86
CA ARG A 137 -7.23 12.41 14.03
C ARG A 137 -8.67 12.64 14.35
N SER A 138 -9.11 13.84 14.12
CA SER A 138 -10.48 14.17 14.41
C SER A 138 -11.46 13.39 13.57
N GLY A 139 -11.00 12.77 12.51
CA GLY A 139 -11.87 11.95 11.70
C GLY A 139 -12.18 10.61 12.31
N PHE A 140 -11.53 10.27 13.46
CA PHE A 140 -11.72 8.97 14.08
C PHE A 140 -12.20 9.16 15.48
N PRO A 141 -13.17 8.47 15.86
CA PRO A 141 -13.59 8.52 17.25
C PRO A 141 -12.48 8.01 18.12
N ASN A 142 -11.86 8.08 18.06
CA ASN A 142 -10.97 7.62 18.46
C ASN A 142 -10.47 6.87 18.69
N PRO A 143 -10.11 6.95 18.78
CA PRO A 143 -9.51 6.41 18.51
C PRO A 143 -9.20 5.50 18.88
N PRO A 144 -9.27 5.20 18.72
CA PRO A 144 -9.18 4.34 18.98
C PRO A 144 -8.44 3.89 19.59
N LEU A 145 -8.36 4.34 19.79
CA LEU A 145 -7.89 3.94 20.06
C LEU A 145 -7.73 3.35 20.87
N THR A 146 -7.77 3.56 21.07
CA THR A 146 -7.72 3.06 21.55
C THR A 146 -7.66 2.26 21.74
N PRO A 147 -7.48 2.22 22.04
CA PRO A 147 -7.28 1.42 22.01
C PRO A 147 -7.22 0.80 21.91
#